data_3300426f3ee8591f64de715824ec1cdb
#
_entry.id   3300426f3ee8591f64de715824ec1cdb
#
_cell.length_a   1.000
_cell.length_b   1.000
_cell.length_c   1.000
_cell.angle_alpha   90.00
_cell.angle_beta   90.00
_cell.angle_gamma   90.00
#
_symmetry.space_group_name_H-M   'P 1'
#
loop_
_entity.id
_entity.type
_entity.pdbx_description
1 polymer ?
#
loop_
_entity_poly.entity_id
_entity_poly.type
_entity_poly.pdbx_seq_one_letter_code
_entity_poly.pdbx_strand_id
1 'polypeptide(L)'
;MLPNMKPRVYGARIAARVLLRRLWVESKVRDARTVLRSAPDLAAADLELKVERVPGILGENQIAGALDRAQRRIQVATRFRITSQRFTLAHELGHFLLHPGRVYFRDRELSAPGDHREYVEIEADAFAAEFLMPRSFLNRVFTEMFGGPIDGTVPDQKLAVAVSAGMGTRVKWIPEEFASLRPLERACAIASAHTYRGRFFASLTDQFGVSQKALGIQLLQMGLVK
;
A
#
# COMPACT_ATOMS: atom_id res chain seq x y z
N MET A 1 15.60 12.45 -5.13
CA MET A 1 14.42 12.42 -6.04
C MET A 1 14.68 13.39 -7.18
N LEU A 2 14.72 12.92 -8.43
CA LEU A 2 15.02 13.75 -9.60
C LEU A 2 13.97 14.88 -9.76
N PRO A 3 14.38 16.08 -10.19
CA PRO A 3 13.51 17.29 -10.23
C PRO A 3 12.20 17.09 -10.99
N ASN A 4 12.18 16.31 -12.08
CA ASN A 4 11.00 16.05 -12.90
C ASN A 4 10.05 14.95 -12.35
N MET A 5 10.40 14.31 -11.26
CA MET A 5 9.63 13.17 -10.72
C MET A 5 8.47 13.59 -9.83
N LYS A 6 8.59 14.74 -9.12
CA LYS A 6 7.54 15.23 -8.22
C LYS A 6 6.19 15.51 -8.90
N PRO A 7 6.15 16.19 -10.07
CA PRO A 7 4.89 16.45 -10.78
C PRO A 7 4.18 15.17 -11.25
N ARG A 8 4.94 14.19 -11.75
CA ARG A 8 4.39 12.92 -12.25
C ARG A 8 3.78 12.07 -11.14
N VAL A 9 4.51 11.89 -10.04
CA VAL A 9 3.99 11.21 -8.84
C VAL A 9 2.74 11.91 -8.29
N TYR A 10 2.70 13.23 -8.34
CA TYR A 10 1.53 14.01 -7.93
C TYR A 10 0.33 13.74 -8.85
N GLY A 11 0.53 13.72 -10.18
CA GLY A 11 -0.49 13.37 -11.15
C GLY A 11 -1.07 11.97 -10.94
N ALA A 12 -0.21 10.98 -10.70
CA ALA A 12 -0.63 9.61 -10.40
C ALA A 12 -1.52 9.53 -9.14
N ARG A 13 -1.16 10.26 -8.09
CA ARG A 13 -1.99 10.36 -6.87
C ARG A 13 -3.33 11.04 -7.10
N ILE A 14 -3.38 12.07 -7.95
CA ILE A 14 -4.66 12.71 -8.32
C ILE A 14 -5.55 11.70 -9.04
N ALA A 15 -5.02 10.98 -10.04
CA ALA A 15 -5.78 9.96 -10.77
C ALA A 15 -6.36 8.90 -9.83
N ALA A 16 -5.58 8.42 -8.85
CA ALA A 16 -6.04 7.48 -7.84
C ALA A 16 -7.21 8.04 -7.02
N ARG A 17 -7.11 9.30 -6.56
CA ARG A 17 -8.18 9.95 -5.79
C ARG A 17 -9.46 10.17 -6.59
N VAL A 18 -9.32 10.55 -7.86
CA VAL A 18 -10.47 10.72 -8.76
C VAL A 18 -11.22 9.42 -8.93
N LEU A 19 -10.49 8.31 -9.19
CA LEU A 19 -11.10 6.98 -9.32
C LEU A 19 -11.76 6.54 -8.00
N LEU A 20 -11.08 6.68 -6.86
CA LEU A 20 -11.66 6.36 -5.55
C LEU A 20 -12.92 7.17 -5.25
N ARG A 21 -12.92 8.47 -5.57
CA ARG A 21 -14.10 9.31 -5.37
C ARG A 21 -15.29 8.83 -6.21
N ARG A 22 -15.05 8.44 -7.47
CA ARG A 22 -16.07 7.87 -8.35
C ARG A 22 -16.66 6.59 -7.73
N LEU A 23 -15.82 5.64 -7.37
CA LEU A 23 -16.25 4.39 -6.72
C LEU A 23 -17.00 4.65 -5.40
N TRP A 24 -16.58 5.64 -4.62
CA TRP A 24 -17.25 6.02 -3.39
C TRP A 24 -18.66 6.55 -3.63
N VAL A 25 -18.84 7.41 -4.62
CA VAL A 25 -20.14 8.01 -4.95
C VAL A 25 -21.11 6.94 -5.48
N GLU A 26 -20.61 6.01 -6.30
CA GLU A 26 -21.41 4.93 -6.89
C GLU A 26 -21.71 3.80 -5.88
N SER A 27 -20.86 3.65 -4.86
CA SER A 27 -21.04 2.62 -3.84
C SER A 27 -22.22 2.95 -2.92
N LYS A 28 -23.05 1.94 -2.67
CA LYS A 28 -24.08 1.98 -1.62
C LYS A 28 -23.49 1.76 -0.22
N VAL A 29 -22.24 1.34 -0.14
CA VAL A 29 -21.53 1.07 1.12
C VAL A 29 -21.05 2.39 1.71
N ARG A 30 -21.38 2.65 2.99
CA ARG A 30 -21.01 3.88 3.71
C ARG A 30 -19.75 3.74 4.57
N ASP A 31 -19.22 2.51 4.70
CA ASP A 31 -17.99 2.27 5.43
C ASP A 31 -16.76 2.39 4.50
N ALA A 32 -15.92 3.38 4.77
CA ALA A 32 -14.72 3.66 3.98
C ALA A 32 -13.73 2.48 3.92
N ARG A 33 -13.63 1.71 5.00
CA ARG A 33 -12.72 0.55 5.05
C ARG A 33 -13.19 -0.57 4.13
N THR A 34 -14.48 -0.83 4.12
CA THR A 34 -15.09 -1.82 3.21
C THR A 34 -14.91 -1.42 1.76
N VAL A 35 -15.16 -0.15 1.42
CA VAL A 35 -14.93 0.37 0.05
C VAL A 35 -13.46 0.23 -0.34
N LEU A 36 -12.53 0.65 0.52
CA LEU A 36 -11.09 0.54 0.23
C LEU A 36 -10.65 -0.91 0.04
N ARG A 37 -11.19 -1.86 0.82
CA ARG A 37 -10.83 -3.29 0.68
C ARG A 37 -11.24 -3.89 -0.66
N SER A 38 -12.37 -3.49 -1.21
CA SER A 38 -12.88 -3.96 -2.51
C SER A 38 -12.49 -3.05 -3.68
N ALA A 39 -11.91 -1.88 -3.40
CA ALA A 39 -11.65 -0.86 -4.42
C ALA A 39 -10.89 -1.36 -5.66
N PRO A 40 -9.85 -2.20 -5.58
CA PRO A 40 -9.17 -2.65 -6.80
C PRO A 40 -10.06 -3.47 -7.72
N ASP A 41 -10.86 -4.38 -7.17
CA ASP A 41 -11.78 -5.20 -7.96
C ASP A 41 -12.95 -4.37 -8.51
N LEU A 42 -13.49 -3.46 -7.71
CA LEU A 42 -14.52 -2.51 -8.15
C LEU A 42 -14.02 -1.60 -9.27
N ALA A 43 -12.79 -1.09 -9.14
CA ALA A 43 -12.17 -0.25 -10.16
C ALA A 43 -11.95 -1.02 -11.47
N ALA A 44 -11.51 -2.26 -11.39
CA ALA A 44 -11.34 -3.10 -12.57
C ALA A 44 -12.68 -3.32 -13.28
N ALA A 45 -13.74 -3.61 -12.52
CA ALA A 45 -15.09 -3.79 -13.07
C ALA A 45 -15.62 -2.49 -13.71
N ASP A 46 -15.48 -1.36 -13.03
CA ASP A 46 -15.87 -0.03 -13.52
C ASP A 46 -15.12 0.38 -14.80
N LEU A 47 -13.86 -0.03 -14.91
CA LEU A 47 -13.04 0.16 -16.11
C LEU A 47 -13.23 -0.94 -17.15
N GLU A 48 -14.20 -1.86 -16.98
CA GLU A 48 -14.45 -3.01 -17.84
C GLU A 48 -13.19 -3.87 -18.09
N LEU A 49 -12.38 -4.08 -17.06
CA LEU A 49 -11.19 -4.92 -17.10
C LEU A 49 -11.50 -6.29 -16.51
N LYS A 50 -11.14 -7.35 -17.22
CA LYS A 50 -11.21 -8.70 -16.71
C LYS A 50 -10.02 -8.98 -15.79
N VAL A 51 -10.28 -9.34 -14.53
CA VAL A 51 -9.24 -9.76 -13.58
C VAL A 51 -9.20 -11.28 -13.52
N GLU A 52 -8.03 -11.85 -13.83
CA GLU A 52 -7.75 -13.28 -13.75
C GLU A 52 -6.74 -13.55 -12.65
N ARG A 53 -7.14 -14.35 -11.66
CA ARG A 53 -6.24 -14.81 -10.59
C ARG A 53 -5.70 -16.17 -10.97
N VAL A 54 -4.38 -16.24 -11.20
CA VAL A 54 -3.70 -17.43 -11.75
C VAL A 54 -2.56 -17.88 -10.84
N PRO A 55 -2.23 -19.18 -10.75
CA PRO A 55 -1.11 -19.64 -9.92
C PRO A 55 0.23 -19.04 -10.31
N GLY A 56 0.46 -18.80 -11.61
CA GLY A 56 1.65 -18.18 -12.18
C GLY A 56 1.34 -17.51 -13.51
N ILE A 57 2.16 -16.54 -13.91
CA ILE A 57 1.98 -15.79 -15.15
C ILE A 57 3.10 -16.18 -16.11
N LEU A 58 2.74 -16.61 -17.34
CA LEU A 58 3.64 -17.01 -18.42
C LEU A 58 4.70 -18.07 -18.02
N GLY A 59 4.40 -18.90 -17.01
CA GLY A 59 5.36 -19.88 -16.50
C GLY A 59 6.52 -19.29 -15.68
N GLU A 60 6.59 -17.98 -15.54
CA GLU A 60 7.60 -17.29 -14.74
C GLU A 60 7.15 -17.11 -13.29
N ASN A 61 7.95 -17.64 -12.36
CA ASN A 61 7.64 -17.57 -10.93
C ASN A 61 7.86 -16.19 -10.27
N GLN A 62 8.39 -15.21 -11.00
CA GLN A 62 8.72 -13.89 -10.44
C GLN A 62 7.72 -12.78 -10.83
N ILE A 63 6.81 -13.04 -11.77
CA ILE A 63 5.83 -12.06 -12.22
C ILE A 63 4.65 -12.06 -11.25
N ALA A 64 4.38 -10.92 -10.63
CA ALA A 64 3.27 -10.74 -9.69
C ALA A 64 1.97 -10.32 -10.41
N GLY A 65 2.08 -9.49 -11.45
CA GLY A 65 0.99 -9.01 -12.27
C GLY A 65 1.36 -8.85 -13.73
N ALA A 66 0.35 -8.80 -14.59
CA ALA A 66 0.50 -8.47 -16.00
C ALA A 66 -0.79 -7.82 -16.52
N LEU A 67 -0.63 -6.68 -17.19
CA LEU A 67 -1.69 -5.98 -17.91
C LEU A 67 -1.59 -6.30 -19.40
N ASP A 68 -2.65 -6.87 -19.97
CA ASP A 68 -2.88 -6.96 -21.41
C ASP A 68 -3.98 -5.98 -21.79
N ARG A 69 -3.56 -4.84 -22.31
CA ARG A 69 -4.46 -3.75 -22.66
C ARG A 69 -5.35 -4.10 -23.86
N ALA A 70 -4.82 -4.86 -24.83
CA ALA A 70 -5.57 -5.23 -26.03
C ALA A 70 -6.75 -6.15 -25.69
N GLN A 71 -6.54 -7.05 -24.73
CA GLN A 71 -7.59 -7.95 -24.24
C GLN A 71 -8.37 -7.36 -23.04
N ARG A 72 -8.07 -6.15 -22.61
CA ARG A 72 -8.65 -5.53 -21.41
C ARG A 72 -8.59 -6.46 -20.20
N ARG A 73 -7.43 -7.06 -19.96
CA ARG A 73 -7.23 -8.11 -18.96
C ARG A 73 -6.03 -7.80 -18.05
N ILE A 74 -6.24 -8.02 -16.77
CA ILE A 74 -5.18 -8.01 -15.74
C ILE A 74 -5.06 -9.43 -15.19
N GLN A 75 -3.85 -9.98 -15.18
CA GLN A 75 -3.53 -11.22 -14.49
C GLN A 75 -2.82 -10.91 -13.19
N VAL A 76 -3.20 -11.61 -12.11
CA VAL A 76 -2.59 -11.48 -10.77
C VAL A 76 -2.20 -12.86 -10.26
N ALA A 77 -0.93 -13.04 -9.88
CA ALA A 77 -0.42 -14.31 -9.40
C ALA A 77 -0.88 -14.60 -7.96
N THR A 78 -1.61 -15.72 -7.76
CA THR A 78 -2.20 -16.11 -6.47
C THR A 78 -1.20 -16.70 -5.48
N ARG A 79 0.01 -17.06 -5.91
CA ARG A 79 1.08 -17.53 -5.02
C ARG A 79 1.57 -16.47 -4.04
N PHE A 80 1.33 -15.20 -4.31
CA PHE A 80 1.65 -14.10 -3.40
C PHE A 80 0.55 -13.91 -2.36
N ARG A 81 0.90 -13.30 -1.21
CA ARG A 81 -0.08 -12.97 -0.18
C ARG A 81 -1.17 -12.06 -0.74
N ILE A 82 -2.38 -12.18 -0.20
CA ILE A 82 -3.55 -11.39 -0.65
C ILE A 82 -3.29 -9.88 -0.63
N THR A 83 -2.53 -9.37 0.34
CA THR A 83 -2.13 -7.97 0.41
C THR A 83 -1.23 -7.54 -0.75
N SER A 84 -0.35 -8.44 -1.21
CA SER A 84 0.49 -8.23 -2.39
C SER A 84 -0.35 -8.29 -3.67
N GLN A 85 -1.25 -9.27 -3.79
CA GLN A 85 -2.18 -9.37 -4.93
C GLN A 85 -3.01 -8.10 -5.11
N ARG A 86 -3.49 -7.51 -4.00
CA ARG A 86 -4.25 -6.26 -4.05
C ARG A 86 -3.38 -5.08 -4.51
N PHE A 87 -2.14 -5.01 -4.02
CA PHE A 87 -1.21 -3.97 -4.46
C PHE A 87 -0.88 -4.12 -5.94
N THR A 88 -0.60 -5.35 -6.39
CA THR A 88 -0.37 -5.66 -7.80
C THR A 88 -1.55 -5.25 -8.68
N LEU A 89 -2.79 -5.62 -8.30
CA LEU A 89 -3.97 -5.21 -9.07
C LEU A 89 -4.09 -3.68 -9.16
N ALA A 90 -3.90 -2.97 -8.05
CA ALA A 90 -3.92 -1.51 -8.04
C ALA A 90 -2.78 -0.89 -8.88
N HIS A 91 -1.61 -1.52 -8.91
CA HIS A 91 -0.47 -1.12 -9.73
C HIS A 91 -0.78 -1.26 -11.24
N GLU A 92 -1.34 -2.40 -11.66
CA GLU A 92 -1.76 -2.62 -13.04
C GLU A 92 -2.89 -1.66 -13.48
N LEU A 93 -3.80 -1.30 -12.57
CA LEU A 93 -4.78 -0.22 -12.81
C LEU A 93 -4.10 1.13 -13.03
N GLY A 94 -3.02 1.40 -12.28
CA GLY A 94 -2.17 2.57 -12.48
C GLY A 94 -1.58 2.60 -13.89
N HIS A 95 -1.00 1.49 -14.35
CA HIS A 95 -0.51 1.38 -15.72
C HIS A 95 -1.62 1.57 -16.74
N PHE A 96 -2.79 0.97 -16.51
CA PHE A 96 -3.92 1.13 -17.42
C PHE A 96 -4.35 2.59 -17.59
N LEU A 97 -4.40 3.35 -16.51
CA LEU A 97 -4.89 4.73 -16.54
C LEU A 97 -3.84 5.74 -16.98
N LEU A 98 -2.58 5.54 -16.58
CA LEU A 98 -1.52 6.55 -16.74
C LEU A 98 -0.66 6.36 -17.99
N HIS A 99 -0.59 5.13 -18.53
CA HIS A 99 0.36 4.78 -19.60
C HIS A 99 -0.32 4.20 -20.83
N PRO A 100 -1.19 4.95 -21.54
CA PRO A 100 -2.02 4.41 -22.64
C PRO A 100 -1.22 3.91 -23.84
N GLY A 101 0.01 4.41 -24.03
CA GLY A 101 0.86 4.05 -25.17
C GLY A 101 1.57 2.69 -25.08
N ARG A 102 1.52 2.00 -23.94
CA ARG A 102 2.12 0.68 -23.76
C ARG A 102 1.05 -0.41 -23.76
N VAL A 103 1.21 -1.39 -24.63
CA VAL A 103 0.21 -2.45 -24.86
C VAL A 103 0.30 -3.54 -23.79
N TYR A 104 1.51 -3.82 -23.29
CA TYR A 104 1.77 -4.91 -22.36
C TYR A 104 2.73 -4.50 -21.26
N PHE A 105 2.35 -4.76 -20.00
CA PHE A 105 3.19 -4.56 -18.83
C PHE A 105 3.38 -5.89 -18.11
N ARG A 106 4.58 -6.13 -17.59
CA ARG A 106 4.91 -7.27 -16.72
C ARG A 106 5.57 -6.72 -15.47
N ASP A 107 4.93 -6.92 -14.34
CA ASP A 107 5.47 -6.49 -13.06
C ASP A 107 6.26 -7.62 -12.41
N ARG A 108 7.55 -7.40 -12.17
CA ARG A 108 8.40 -8.28 -11.37
C ARG A 108 8.25 -7.90 -9.90
N GLU A 109 8.45 -8.88 -9.01
CA GLU A 109 8.37 -8.65 -7.57
C GLU A 109 9.20 -7.43 -7.12
N LEU A 110 8.63 -6.58 -6.27
CA LEU A 110 9.19 -5.34 -5.70
C LEU A 110 10.56 -5.48 -5.00
N SER A 111 11.19 -6.64 -5.04
CA SER A 111 12.37 -7.00 -4.24
C SER A 111 13.66 -7.18 -5.03
N ALA A 112 13.67 -7.05 -6.37
CA ALA A 112 14.90 -7.20 -7.14
C ALA A 112 15.82 -5.98 -6.95
N PRO A 113 17.05 -6.15 -6.43
CA PRO A 113 18.00 -5.04 -6.30
C PRO A 113 18.60 -4.71 -7.67
N GLY A 114 18.68 -3.43 -8.00
CA GLY A 114 19.75 -2.95 -8.87
C GLY A 114 19.39 -2.34 -10.22
N ASP A 115 18.12 -2.06 -10.56
CA ASP A 115 17.86 -1.36 -11.81
C ASP A 115 17.20 0.01 -11.59
N HIS A 116 17.57 0.98 -12.45
CA HIS A 116 16.87 2.26 -12.56
C HIS A 116 15.40 1.99 -12.87
N ARG A 117 14.56 2.00 -11.84
CA ARG A 117 13.12 1.85 -12.02
C ARG A 117 12.63 2.89 -13.03
N GLU A 118 12.00 2.43 -14.09
CA GLU A 118 11.42 3.33 -15.08
C GLU A 118 10.40 4.26 -14.40
N TYR A 119 10.27 5.47 -14.91
CA TYR A 119 9.32 6.46 -14.36
C TYR A 119 7.88 5.92 -14.30
N VAL A 120 7.49 5.08 -15.25
CA VAL A 120 6.17 4.46 -15.33
C VAL A 120 5.87 3.54 -14.14
N GLU A 121 6.88 2.81 -13.65
CA GLU A 121 6.75 1.96 -12.46
C GLU A 121 6.58 2.80 -11.19
N ILE A 122 7.32 3.90 -11.09
CA ILE A 122 7.19 4.82 -9.94
C ILE A 122 5.82 5.50 -9.93
N GLU A 123 5.28 5.84 -11.10
CA GLU A 123 3.94 6.41 -11.24
C GLU A 123 2.87 5.39 -10.87
N ALA A 124 2.97 4.15 -11.34
CA ALA A 124 2.05 3.07 -11.01
C ALA A 124 2.09 2.71 -9.51
N ASP A 125 3.28 2.68 -8.91
CA ASP A 125 3.43 2.51 -7.45
C ASP A 125 2.78 3.66 -6.67
N ALA A 126 2.99 4.90 -7.11
CA ALA A 126 2.40 6.06 -6.45
C ALA A 126 0.88 6.08 -6.56
N PHE A 127 0.34 5.64 -7.70
CA PHE A 127 -1.09 5.42 -7.90
C PHE A 127 -1.60 4.34 -6.93
N ALA A 128 -0.99 3.14 -6.93
CA ALA A 128 -1.40 2.03 -6.09
C ALA A 128 -1.37 2.39 -4.60
N ALA A 129 -0.30 3.05 -4.15
CA ALA A 129 -0.16 3.48 -2.77
C ALA A 129 -1.26 4.49 -2.36
N GLU A 130 -1.55 5.49 -3.19
CA GLU A 130 -2.62 6.46 -2.90
C GLU A 130 -4.00 5.83 -3.00
N PHE A 131 -4.20 4.90 -3.95
CA PHE A 131 -5.47 4.21 -4.17
C PHE A 131 -5.84 3.29 -3.01
N LEU A 132 -4.87 2.54 -2.47
CA LEU A 132 -5.09 1.61 -1.35
C LEU A 132 -5.00 2.30 0.02
N MET A 133 -4.20 3.36 0.13
CA MET A 133 -3.92 4.08 1.37
C MET A 133 -4.03 5.60 1.14
N PRO A 134 -5.24 6.13 0.89
CA PRO A 134 -5.41 7.56 0.63
C PRO A 134 -4.82 8.39 1.78
N ARG A 135 -3.88 9.28 1.46
CA ARG A 135 -3.08 10.00 2.46
C ARG A 135 -3.93 10.74 3.50
N SER A 136 -5.00 11.38 3.07
CA SER A 136 -5.92 12.10 3.98
C SER A 136 -6.62 11.15 4.95
N PHE A 137 -7.08 10.00 4.47
CA PHE A 137 -7.73 9.00 5.30
C PHE A 137 -6.72 8.31 6.23
N LEU A 138 -5.55 7.94 5.72
CA LEU A 138 -4.48 7.34 6.54
C LEU A 138 -4.02 8.30 7.64
N ASN A 139 -3.82 9.59 7.33
CA ASN A 139 -3.45 10.59 8.33
C ASN A 139 -4.51 10.72 9.44
N ARG A 140 -5.79 10.73 9.08
CA ARG A 140 -6.89 10.79 10.05
C ARG A 140 -6.88 9.56 10.96
N VAL A 141 -6.86 8.36 10.38
CA VAL A 141 -6.86 7.10 11.15
C VAL A 141 -5.62 7.01 12.04
N PHE A 142 -4.44 7.37 11.52
CA PHE A 142 -3.20 7.39 12.30
C PHE A 142 -3.30 8.34 13.50
N THR A 143 -3.82 9.53 13.28
CA THR A 143 -4.01 10.54 14.35
C THR A 143 -5.02 10.06 15.39
N GLU A 144 -6.10 9.41 14.98
CA GLU A 144 -7.09 8.82 15.89
C GLU A 144 -6.47 7.71 16.76
N MET A 145 -5.54 6.90 16.20
CA MET A 145 -4.90 5.80 16.91
C MET A 145 -3.77 6.27 17.83
N PHE A 146 -2.91 7.15 17.35
CA PHE A 146 -1.63 7.49 17.99
C PHE A 146 -1.57 8.93 18.52
N GLY A 147 -2.51 9.79 18.17
CA GLY A 147 -2.56 11.19 18.61
C GLY A 147 -1.78 12.15 17.72
N GLY A 148 -1.09 11.66 16.69
CA GLY A 148 -0.28 12.46 15.76
C GLY A 148 0.99 11.74 15.34
N PRO A 149 1.90 12.42 14.62
CA PRO A 149 3.17 11.85 14.20
C PRO A 149 4.01 11.32 15.36
N ILE A 150 4.69 10.19 15.14
CA ILE A 150 5.53 9.52 16.13
C ILE A 150 7.01 9.73 15.77
N ASP A 151 7.78 10.24 16.71
CA ASP A 151 9.24 10.15 16.66
C ASP A 151 9.69 8.84 17.30
N GLY A 152 9.81 7.80 16.47
CA GLY A 152 10.20 6.46 16.93
C GLY A 152 11.70 6.33 17.26
N THR A 153 12.50 7.41 17.10
CA THR A 153 13.91 7.42 17.49
C THR A 153 14.08 7.74 18.99
N VAL A 154 13.02 8.21 19.62
CA VAL A 154 13.02 8.49 21.08
C VAL A 154 12.48 7.25 21.79
N PRO A 155 13.21 6.70 22.79
CA PRO A 155 12.73 5.58 23.59
C PRO A 155 11.39 5.89 24.27
N ASP A 156 10.37 5.10 23.98
CA ASP A 156 9.00 5.23 24.53
C ASP A 156 8.48 3.86 24.95
N GLN A 157 8.29 3.67 26.25
CA GLN A 157 7.79 2.42 26.84
C GLN A 157 6.40 2.05 26.31
N LYS A 158 5.51 3.03 26.11
CA LYS A 158 4.14 2.76 25.62
C LYS A 158 4.16 2.30 24.16
N LEU A 159 5.08 2.85 23.39
CA LEU A 159 5.27 2.46 21.99
C LEU A 159 5.90 1.06 21.89
N ALA A 160 6.94 0.75 22.68
CA ALA A 160 7.56 -0.56 22.73
C ALA A 160 6.56 -1.66 23.12
N VAL A 161 5.69 -1.41 24.09
CA VAL A 161 4.60 -2.33 24.47
C VAL A 161 3.59 -2.51 23.33
N ALA A 162 3.20 -1.40 22.67
CA ALA A 162 2.23 -1.44 21.57
C ALA A 162 2.70 -2.30 20.40
N VAL A 163 3.96 -2.12 19.98
CA VAL A 163 4.52 -2.89 18.86
C VAL A 163 4.82 -4.34 19.23
N SER A 164 5.20 -4.63 20.47
CA SER A 164 5.38 -6.01 20.96
C SER A 164 4.08 -6.81 20.88
N ALA A 165 2.97 -6.20 21.26
CA ALA A 165 1.65 -6.82 21.19
C ALA A 165 1.19 -7.06 19.75
N GLY A 166 1.50 -6.14 18.82
CA GLY A 166 1.06 -6.21 17.43
C GLY A 166 1.78 -7.24 16.58
N MET A 167 3.02 -7.56 16.91
CA MET A 167 3.83 -8.49 16.10
C MET A 167 3.53 -9.97 16.40
N GLY A 168 2.69 -10.29 17.41
CA GLY A 168 2.37 -11.67 17.79
C GLY A 168 3.59 -12.47 18.23
N THR A 169 4.72 -11.83 18.43
CA THR A 169 5.98 -12.45 18.80
C THR A 169 6.12 -12.46 20.34
N ARG A 170 6.80 -13.49 20.87
CA ARG A 170 7.22 -13.53 22.28
C ARG A 170 8.29 -12.46 22.60
N VAL A 171 8.71 -11.69 21.61
CA VAL A 171 9.72 -10.65 21.74
C VAL A 171 9.06 -9.42 22.35
N LYS A 172 9.44 -9.11 23.59
CA LYS A 172 9.11 -7.84 24.22
C LYS A 172 10.20 -6.84 23.83
N TRP A 173 9.84 -5.88 23.01
CA TRP A 173 10.74 -4.78 22.71
C TRP A 173 10.98 -3.93 23.95
N ILE A 174 12.24 -3.67 24.24
CA ILE A 174 12.59 -2.57 25.18
C ILE A 174 12.67 -1.27 24.37
N PRO A 175 12.42 -0.10 25.02
CA PRO A 175 12.33 1.19 24.31
C PRO A 175 13.57 1.53 23.47
N GLU A 176 14.76 1.26 24.01
CA GLU A 176 16.03 1.54 23.39
C GLU A 176 16.27 0.67 22.14
N GLU A 177 15.96 -0.61 22.21
CA GLU A 177 16.06 -1.51 21.05
C GLU A 177 15.10 -1.11 19.95
N PHE A 178 13.86 -0.77 20.29
CA PHE A 178 12.89 -0.29 19.31
C PHE A 178 13.34 1.00 18.63
N ALA A 179 13.87 1.95 19.42
CA ALA A 179 14.38 3.22 18.90
C ALA A 179 15.60 3.04 17.99
N SER A 180 16.39 1.99 18.19
CA SER A 180 17.58 1.66 17.37
C SER A 180 17.25 0.99 16.02
N LEU A 181 16.02 0.54 15.81
CA LEU A 181 15.60 -0.08 14.54
C LEU A 181 15.78 0.89 13.37
N ARG A 182 16.00 0.32 12.18
CA ARG A 182 15.99 1.12 10.95
C ARG A 182 14.60 1.77 10.73
N PRO A 183 14.53 2.96 10.12
CA PRO A 183 13.27 3.69 9.97
C PRO A 183 12.11 2.85 9.42
N LEU A 184 12.38 2.04 8.38
CA LEU A 184 11.35 1.19 7.78
C LEU A 184 10.87 0.09 8.74
N GLU A 185 11.76 -0.50 9.52
CA GLU A 185 11.41 -1.53 10.50
C GLU A 185 10.51 -0.95 11.60
N ARG A 186 10.86 0.24 12.13
CA ARG A 186 10.00 0.96 13.08
C ARG A 186 8.62 1.26 12.51
N ALA A 187 8.57 1.80 11.30
CA ALA A 187 7.31 2.13 10.64
C ALA A 187 6.44 0.87 10.39
N CYS A 188 7.04 -0.25 10.00
CA CYS A 188 6.35 -1.53 9.84
C CYS A 188 5.80 -2.05 11.18
N ALA A 189 6.57 -1.95 12.27
CA ALA A 189 6.16 -2.36 13.60
C ALA A 189 4.97 -1.51 14.10
N ILE A 190 5.04 -0.19 13.96
CA ILE A 190 3.94 0.73 14.30
C ILE A 190 2.69 0.44 13.47
N ALA A 191 2.84 0.14 12.17
CA ALA A 191 1.73 -0.19 11.28
C ALA A 191 0.96 -1.44 11.73
N SER A 192 1.62 -2.35 12.46
CA SER A 192 1.07 -3.62 12.94
C SER A 192 0.56 -3.56 14.39
N ALA A 193 0.70 -2.43 15.07
CA ALA A 193 0.26 -2.29 16.46
C ALA A 193 -1.27 -2.39 16.57
N HIS A 194 -1.73 -3.12 17.60
CA HIS A 194 -3.16 -3.29 17.93
C HIS A 194 -3.56 -2.56 19.19
N THR A 195 -2.63 -1.92 19.87
CA THR A 195 -2.89 -1.16 21.10
C THR A 195 -1.93 0.02 21.18
N TYR A 196 -2.36 1.10 21.80
CA TYR A 196 -1.50 2.22 22.19
C TYR A 196 -2.14 2.99 23.33
N ARG A 197 -1.34 3.30 24.37
CA ARG A 197 -1.80 4.04 25.58
C ARG A 197 -3.09 3.46 26.18
N GLY A 198 -3.18 2.12 26.26
CA GLY A 198 -4.32 1.42 26.83
C GLY A 198 -5.56 1.32 25.94
N ARG A 199 -5.53 1.86 24.72
CA ARG A 199 -6.63 1.73 23.76
C ARG A 199 -6.34 0.57 22.81
N PHE A 200 -7.34 -0.25 22.51
CA PHE A 200 -7.27 -1.34 21.55
C PHE A 200 -7.93 -0.92 20.22
N PHE A 201 -7.36 -1.36 19.10
CA PHE A 201 -7.87 -1.09 17.77
C PHE A 201 -7.38 -2.15 16.76
N ALA A 202 -8.03 -2.24 15.62
CA ALA A 202 -7.49 -3.00 14.50
C ALA A 202 -6.24 -2.31 13.97
N SER A 203 -5.16 -3.06 13.67
CA SER A 203 -3.93 -2.47 13.13
C SER A 203 -4.18 -1.70 11.83
N LEU A 204 -3.28 -0.79 11.49
CA LEU A 204 -3.37 -0.10 10.19
C LEU A 204 -3.30 -1.09 9.03
N THR A 205 -2.47 -2.13 9.14
CA THR A 205 -2.38 -3.19 8.12
C THR A 205 -3.72 -3.90 7.92
N ASP A 206 -4.46 -4.18 8.99
CA ASP A 206 -5.78 -4.80 8.91
C ASP A 206 -6.83 -3.84 8.36
N GLN A 207 -6.79 -2.58 8.78
CA GLN A 207 -7.76 -1.58 8.33
C GLN A 207 -7.66 -1.29 6.84
N PHE A 208 -6.44 -1.18 6.30
CA PHE A 208 -6.19 -0.89 4.88
C PHE A 208 -6.04 -2.17 4.03
N GLY A 209 -5.82 -3.34 4.63
CA GLY A 209 -5.63 -4.61 3.94
C GLY A 209 -4.40 -4.59 3.01
N VAL A 210 -3.31 -4.02 3.47
CA VAL A 210 -2.03 -3.91 2.75
C VAL A 210 -0.90 -4.54 3.56
N SER A 211 0.25 -4.78 2.92
CA SER A 211 1.42 -5.33 3.62
C SER A 211 2.02 -4.31 4.60
N GLN A 212 2.63 -4.81 5.67
CA GLN A 212 3.38 -3.98 6.64
C GLN A 212 4.42 -3.10 5.94
N LYS A 213 5.14 -3.66 4.95
CA LYS A 213 6.16 -2.94 4.20
C LYS A 213 5.58 -1.78 3.38
N ALA A 214 4.48 -2.03 2.64
CA ALA A 214 3.83 -0.97 1.86
C ALA A 214 3.33 0.16 2.77
N LEU A 215 2.71 -0.18 3.89
CA LEU A 215 2.23 0.80 4.84
C LEU A 215 3.38 1.54 5.54
N GLY A 216 4.44 0.83 5.97
CA GLY A 216 5.62 1.44 6.57
C GLY A 216 6.28 2.47 5.65
N ILE A 217 6.42 2.15 4.37
CA ILE A 217 6.92 3.09 3.35
C ILE A 217 6.01 4.34 3.26
N GLN A 218 4.69 4.15 3.24
CA GLN A 218 3.73 5.25 3.15
C GLN A 218 3.78 6.14 4.40
N LEU A 219 3.88 5.56 5.60
CA LEU A 219 4.01 6.30 6.85
C LEU A 219 5.27 7.18 6.88
N LEU A 220 6.42 6.63 6.43
CA LEU A 220 7.67 7.39 6.31
C LEU A 220 7.56 8.53 5.27
N GLN A 221 7.00 8.24 4.10
CA GLN A 221 6.80 9.25 3.05
C GLN A 221 5.86 10.39 3.46
N MET A 222 4.97 10.12 4.41
CA MET A 222 4.06 11.11 4.99
C MET A 222 4.66 11.85 6.18
N GLY A 223 5.79 11.41 6.71
CA GLY A 223 6.40 11.94 7.94
C GLY A 223 5.58 11.64 9.20
N LEU A 224 4.72 10.61 9.16
CA LEU A 224 3.94 10.16 10.31
C LEU A 224 4.78 9.33 11.29
N VAL A 225 5.85 8.75 10.82
CA VAL A 225 6.86 8.03 11.62
C VAL A 225 8.24 8.49 11.17
N LYS A 226 9.14 8.67 12.14
CA LYS A 226 10.56 8.93 11.91
C LYS A 226 11.41 7.75 12.36
#